data_69452cfc96660a9cb6cce013fda5e41a
#
_entry.id   69452cfc96660a9cb6cce013fda5e41a
#
_cell.length_a   1.000
_cell.length_b   1.000
_cell.length_c   1.000
_cell.angle_alpha   90.00
_cell.angle_beta   90.00
_cell.angle_gamma   90.00
#
_symmetry.space_group_name_H-M   'P 1'
#
loop_
_entity.id
_entity.type
_entity.pdbx_description
1 polymer ?
#
loop_
_entity_poly.entity_id
_entity_poly.type
_entity_poly.pdbx_seq_one_letter_code
_entity_poly.pdbx_strand_id
1 'polypeptide(L)'
;VHWPTSARRGQLMVKELDDAPRDSVVVLLDCDPAGVAGKPPDSSFDTAVRAAGSIVRKYATRGRTATLVTTGGDRTVASVRSADSDIGSALAALAAVEPDARYGLARSLSFDHAPVTGAGELVVVTAALEPNAVNALLGLATRRLVSVVWIDAPSWMSRPTRATPSVLRLSASGIAVAVVRHGDDLAAVLGARDVTAAARA
;
A
#
# COMPACT_ATOMS: atom_id res chain seq x y z
N VAL A 1 -29.50 2.24 14.74
CA VAL A 1 -30.67 1.36 14.69
C VAL A 1 -31.33 1.51 13.33
N HIS A 2 -31.44 0.41 12.58
CA HIS A 2 -32.07 0.43 11.25
C HIS A 2 -33.54 0.00 11.39
N TRP A 3 -34.44 0.93 11.62
CA TRP A 3 -35.86 0.70 11.89
C TRP A 3 -36.61 -0.19 10.89
N PRO A 4 -36.39 -0.05 9.54
CA PRO A 4 -37.13 -0.89 8.58
C PRO A 4 -36.79 -2.38 8.69
N THR A 5 -35.54 -2.73 9.05
CA THR A 5 -35.10 -4.13 9.17
C THR A 5 -35.48 -4.72 10.52
N SER A 6 -35.43 -3.91 11.59
CA SER A 6 -35.87 -4.32 12.93
C SER A 6 -37.36 -4.62 12.99
N ALA A 7 -38.20 -3.81 12.32
CA ALA A 7 -39.62 -4.00 12.26
C ALA A 7 -40.06 -5.29 11.54
N ARG A 8 -39.28 -5.76 10.54
CA ARG A 8 -39.56 -6.98 9.80
C ARG A 8 -39.15 -8.26 10.53
N ARG A 9 -38.19 -8.22 11.42
CA ARG A 9 -37.64 -9.41 12.10
C ARG A 9 -37.98 -9.51 13.58
N GLY A 10 -38.67 -8.52 14.16
CA GLY A 10 -39.01 -8.51 15.59
C GLY A 10 -37.84 -8.50 16.56
N GLN A 11 -36.63 -8.27 16.07
CA GLN A 11 -35.39 -8.16 16.84
C GLN A 11 -34.72 -6.83 16.55
N LEU A 12 -34.20 -6.19 17.59
CA LEU A 12 -33.44 -4.94 17.46
C LEU A 12 -32.16 -5.22 16.65
N MET A 13 -32.17 -4.84 15.37
CA MET A 13 -30.97 -4.91 14.51
C MET A 13 -30.25 -3.56 14.61
N VAL A 14 -29.18 -3.55 15.34
CA VAL A 14 -28.19 -2.47 15.26
C VAL A 14 -27.35 -2.76 14.02
N LYS A 15 -27.41 -1.91 13.01
CA LYS A 15 -26.39 -1.88 11.98
C LYS A 15 -25.17 -1.30 12.65
N GLU A 16 -24.27 -2.13 13.13
CA GLU A 16 -22.88 -1.71 13.32
C GLU A 16 -22.41 -1.28 11.93
N LEU A 17 -22.37 0.03 11.72
CA LEU A 17 -21.44 0.57 10.74
C LEU A 17 -20.08 0.15 11.32
N ASP A 18 -19.44 -0.81 10.69
CA ASP A 18 -18.00 -1.01 10.80
C ASP A 18 -17.40 0.33 10.36
N ASP A 19 -17.29 1.27 11.30
CA ASP A 19 -16.38 2.39 11.20
C ASP A 19 -15.02 1.71 11.08
N ALA A 20 -14.52 1.62 9.83
CA ALA A 20 -13.19 1.12 9.58
C ALA A 20 -12.28 1.85 10.57
N PRO A 21 -11.53 1.13 11.41
CA PRO A 21 -10.79 1.76 12.48
C PRO A 21 -9.91 2.83 11.84
N ARG A 22 -10.13 4.11 12.16
CA ARG A 22 -9.35 5.25 11.63
C ARG A 22 -7.85 5.06 11.86
N ASP A 23 -7.49 4.11 12.72
CA ASP A 23 -6.14 3.72 13.08
C ASP A 23 -5.60 2.51 12.30
N SER A 24 -6.30 2.04 11.26
CA SER A 24 -5.82 0.94 10.42
C SER A 24 -5.19 1.45 9.13
N VAL A 25 -4.11 0.81 8.70
CA VAL A 25 -3.43 1.04 7.44
C VAL A 25 -3.38 -0.24 6.61
N VAL A 26 -3.61 -0.12 5.31
CA VAL A 26 -3.29 -1.17 4.35
C VAL A 26 -2.02 -0.81 3.61
N VAL A 27 -1.06 -1.73 3.59
CA VAL A 27 0.15 -1.66 2.78
C VAL A 27 -0.03 -2.62 1.61
N LEU A 28 -0.24 -2.08 0.42
CA LEU A 28 -0.38 -2.84 -0.82
C LEU A 28 0.98 -2.91 -1.52
N LEU A 29 1.54 -4.11 -1.63
CA LEU A 29 2.74 -4.39 -2.41
C LEU A 29 2.34 -4.84 -3.82
N ASP A 30 2.73 -4.07 -4.80
CA ASP A 30 2.55 -4.41 -6.21
C ASP A 30 3.64 -5.38 -6.67
N CYS A 31 3.21 -6.53 -7.18
CA CYS A 31 4.07 -7.62 -7.64
C CYS A 31 4.11 -7.71 -9.19
N ASP A 32 3.90 -6.59 -9.89
CA ASP A 32 3.96 -6.56 -11.35
C ASP A 32 5.39 -6.86 -11.83
N PRO A 33 5.61 -7.94 -12.62
CA PRO A 33 6.92 -8.28 -13.15
C PRO A 33 7.51 -7.21 -14.07
N ALA A 34 6.68 -6.37 -14.70
CA ALA A 34 7.13 -5.28 -15.56
C ALA A 34 7.92 -4.20 -14.81
N GLY A 35 7.74 -4.12 -13.48
CA GLY A 35 8.46 -3.19 -12.61
C GLY A 35 9.81 -3.71 -12.11
N VAL A 36 10.24 -4.92 -12.50
CA VAL A 36 11.47 -5.52 -11.99
C VAL A 36 12.68 -5.08 -12.80
N ALA A 37 13.69 -4.54 -12.10
CA ALA A 37 14.99 -4.19 -12.65
C ALA A 37 16.10 -4.58 -11.68
N GLY A 38 17.27 -4.92 -12.20
CA GLY A 38 18.39 -5.44 -11.41
C GLY A 38 18.29 -6.96 -11.17
N LYS A 39 19.08 -7.46 -10.25
CA LYS A 39 19.14 -8.89 -9.89
C LYS A 39 18.99 -9.06 -8.38
N PRO A 40 18.30 -10.13 -7.91
CA PRO A 40 18.30 -10.47 -6.50
C PRO A 40 19.73 -10.64 -5.93
N PRO A 41 19.97 -10.30 -4.67
CA PRO A 41 19.02 -9.78 -3.67
C PRO A 41 18.89 -8.24 -3.66
N ASP A 42 19.30 -7.56 -4.72
CA ASP A 42 19.33 -6.09 -4.80
C ASP A 42 18.58 -5.54 -6.03
N SER A 43 17.51 -6.20 -6.42
CA SER A 43 16.59 -5.73 -7.45
C SER A 43 15.67 -4.61 -6.94
N SER A 44 15.00 -3.93 -7.87
CA SER A 44 13.93 -2.98 -7.56
C SER A 44 12.78 -3.66 -6.77
N PHE A 45 12.48 -4.92 -7.09
CA PHE A 45 11.46 -5.69 -6.38
C PHE A 45 11.88 -6.04 -4.96
N ASP A 46 13.14 -6.48 -4.73
CA ASP A 46 13.65 -6.72 -3.38
C ASP A 46 13.58 -5.43 -2.53
N THR A 47 13.82 -4.28 -3.14
CA THR A 47 13.69 -2.98 -2.47
C THR A 47 12.23 -2.64 -2.17
N ALA A 48 11.29 -2.96 -3.06
CA ALA A 48 9.85 -2.82 -2.81
C ALA A 48 9.39 -3.69 -1.64
N VAL A 49 9.85 -4.95 -1.59
CA VAL A 49 9.59 -5.88 -0.48
C VAL A 49 10.11 -5.33 0.85
N ARG A 50 11.36 -4.84 0.86
CA ARG A 50 11.96 -4.22 2.05
C ARG A 50 11.21 -2.96 2.49
N ALA A 51 10.75 -2.14 1.53
CA ALA A 51 9.94 -0.96 1.82
C ALA A 51 8.61 -1.32 2.46
N ALA A 52 7.87 -2.28 1.88
CA ALA A 52 6.60 -2.76 2.42
C ALA A 52 6.76 -3.31 3.85
N GLY A 53 7.76 -4.14 4.10
CA GLY A 53 8.06 -4.69 5.43
C GLY A 53 8.40 -3.61 6.45
N SER A 54 9.20 -2.61 6.06
CA SER A 54 9.58 -1.47 6.91
C SER A 54 8.36 -0.62 7.27
N ILE A 55 7.44 -0.41 6.34
CA ILE A 55 6.20 0.33 6.57
C ILE A 55 5.28 -0.44 7.52
N VAL A 56 5.00 -1.72 7.26
CA VAL A 56 4.19 -2.57 8.14
C VAL A 56 4.74 -2.54 9.56
N ARG A 57 6.06 -2.73 9.73
CA ARG A 57 6.72 -2.67 11.02
C ARG A 57 6.57 -1.31 11.69
N LYS A 58 6.76 -0.22 10.96
CA LYS A 58 6.63 1.16 11.47
C LYS A 58 5.23 1.42 12.05
N TYR A 59 4.18 0.98 11.37
CA TYR A 59 2.81 1.15 11.85
C TYR A 59 2.52 0.24 13.06
N ALA A 60 2.93 -1.02 13.01
CA ALA A 60 2.76 -1.96 14.11
C ALA A 60 3.47 -1.51 15.40
N THR A 61 4.69 -0.96 15.30
CA THR A 61 5.42 -0.40 16.46
C THR A 61 4.77 0.86 17.03
N ARG A 62 3.93 1.54 16.26
CA ARG A 62 3.12 2.69 16.72
C ARG A 62 1.77 2.28 17.28
N GLY A 63 1.52 0.98 17.46
CA GLY A 63 0.26 0.43 17.98
C GLY A 63 -0.91 0.50 17.00
N ARG A 64 -0.64 0.72 15.70
CA ARG A 64 -1.67 0.74 14.64
C ARG A 64 -1.79 -0.63 13.98
N THR A 65 -3.01 -1.03 13.64
CA THR A 65 -3.21 -2.25 12.84
C THR A 65 -2.73 -2.01 11.42
N ALA A 66 -1.77 -2.82 10.97
CA ALA A 66 -1.26 -2.81 9.60
C ALA A 66 -1.66 -4.09 8.88
N THR A 67 -2.26 -3.98 7.70
CA THR A 67 -2.59 -5.13 6.85
C THR A 67 -1.72 -5.09 5.60
N LEU A 68 -0.86 -6.08 5.44
CA LEU A 68 -0.11 -6.30 4.20
C LEU A 68 -1.00 -7.01 3.20
N VAL A 69 -1.03 -6.50 1.99
CA VAL A 69 -1.70 -7.12 0.83
C VAL A 69 -0.72 -7.17 -0.32
N THR A 70 -0.55 -8.32 -0.97
CA THR A 70 0.26 -8.47 -2.17
C THR A 70 -0.64 -8.65 -3.41
N THR A 71 -0.19 -8.22 -4.58
CA THR A 71 -0.92 -8.42 -5.85
C THR A 71 -0.45 -9.65 -6.62
N GLY A 72 0.49 -10.44 -6.09
CA GLY A 72 1.02 -11.66 -6.69
C GLY A 72 -0.02 -12.73 -6.98
N GLY A 73 0.38 -13.79 -7.70
CA GLY A 73 -0.49 -14.87 -8.15
C GLY A 73 -1.26 -15.53 -7.00
N ASP A 74 -0.58 -15.81 -5.90
CA ASP A 74 -1.17 -16.24 -4.64
C ASP A 74 -1.30 -15.03 -3.71
N ARG A 75 -2.28 -14.21 -4.00
CA ARG A 75 -2.54 -13.01 -3.22
C ARG A 75 -2.53 -13.27 -1.73
N THR A 76 -1.57 -12.68 -1.03
CA THR A 76 -1.44 -12.82 0.41
C THR A 76 -2.03 -11.62 1.13
N VAL A 77 -2.75 -11.90 2.22
CA VAL A 77 -3.26 -10.90 3.15
C VAL A 77 -2.78 -11.27 4.55
N ALA A 78 -1.96 -10.43 5.16
CA ALA A 78 -1.45 -10.62 6.51
C ALA A 78 -1.73 -9.38 7.36
N SER A 79 -2.49 -9.53 8.44
CA SER A 79 -2.82 -8.45 9.36
C SER A 79 -1.90 -8.50 10.58
N VAL A 80 -1.27 -7.37 10.89
CA VAL A 80 -0.37 -7.18 12.03
C VAL A 80 -1.02 -6.19 12.98
N ARG A 81 -1.44 -6.66 14.14
CA ARG A 81 -2.03 -5.85 15.22
C ARG A 81 -1.02 -5.45 16.28
N SER A 82 0.03 -6.25 16.43
CA SER A 82 1.12 -6.02 17.37
C SER A 82 2.45 -6.38 16.71
N ALA A 83 3.46 -5.54 16.93
CA ALA A 83 4.80 -5.79 16.41
C ALA A 83 5.44 -7.05 17.01
N ASP A 84 5.01 -7.45 18.21
CA ASP A 84 5.64 -8.56 18.93
C ASP A 84 5.10 -9.94 18.53
N SER A 85 3.80 -10.03 18.17
CA SER A 85 3.16 -11.33 17.91
C SER A 85 2.92 -11.62 16.44
N ASP A 86 2.56 -10.61 15.66
CA ASP A 86 1.99 -10.86 14.32
C ASP A 86 2.95 -10.51 13.18
N ILE A 87 4.05 -9.77 13.46
CA ILE A 87 4.98 -9.32 12.42
C ILE A 87 5.66 -10.48 11.68
N GLY A 88 5.88 -11.61 12.39
CA GLY A 88 6.51 -12.80 11.82
C GLY A 88 5.76 -13.35 10.62
N SER A 89 4.43 -13.37 10.65
CA SER A 89 3.60 -13.85 9.54
C SER A 89 3.69 -12.94 8.32
N ALA A 90 3.71 -11.63 8.53
CA ALA A 90 3.87 -10.65 7.45
C ALA A 90 5.27 -10.72 6.83
N LEU A 91 6.31 -10.89 7.64
CA LEU A 91 7.68 -11.06 7.14
C LEU A 91 7.86 -12.38 6.39
N ALA A 92 7.24 -13.47 6.86
CA ALA A 92 7.24 -14.75 6.15
C ALA A 92 6.53 -14.65 4.79
N ALA A 93 5.40 -13.94 4.73
CA ALA A 93 4.70 -13.66 3.49
C ALA A 93 5.58 -12.85 2.52
N LEU A 94 6.27 -11.81 3.01
CA LEU A 94 7.18 -11.01 2.21
C LEU A 94 8.43 -11.78 1.74
N ALA A 95 8.90 -12.75 2.53
CA ALA A 95 10.03 -13.59 2.14
C ALA A 95 9.69 -14.60 1.03
N ALA A 96 8.40 -14.94 0.90
CA ALA A 96 7.91 -15.88 -0.10
C ALA A 96 7.30 -15.20 -1.34
N VAL A 97 7.19 -13.85 -1.33
CA VAL A 97 6.53 -13.13 -2.43
C VAL A 97 7.40 -13.09 -3.67
N GLU A 98 6.77 -13.31 -4.83
CA GLU A 98 7.41 -13.21 -6.14
C GLU A 98 6.74 -12.13 -6.99
N PRO A 99 7.45 -11.57 -7.99
CA PRO A 99 6.89 -10.61 -8.94
C PRO A 99 6.12 -11.35 -10.05
N ASP A 100 4.95 -11.87 -9.72
CA ASP A 100 4.14 -12.75 -10.56
C ASP A 100 2.69 -12.29 -10.70
N ALA A 101 2.43 -11.00 -10.45
CA ALA A 101 1.08 -10.46 -10.57
C ALA A 101 0.52 -10.68 -11.98
N ARG A 102 -0.68 -11.27 -12.03
CA ARG A 102 -1.40 -11.54 -13.30
C ARG A 102 -2.10 -10.30 -13.86
N TYR A 103 -2.29 -9.30 -13.02
CA TYR A 103 -3.01 -8.08 -13.36
C TYR A 103 -2.25 -6.87 -12.86
N GLY A 104 -2.23 -5.80 -13.66
CA GLY A 104 -1.62 -4.54 -13.26
C GLY A 104 -2.29 -3.89 -12.05
N LEU A 105 -1.60 -2.95 -11.43
CA LEU A 105 -2.00 -2.26 -10.19
C LEU A 105 -3.40 -1.66 -10.27
N ALA A 106 -3.79 -1.04 -11.40
CA ALA A 106 -5.11 -0.43 -11.56
C ALA A 106 -6.25 -1.41 -11.29
N ARG A 107 -6.14 -2.64 -11.81
CA ARG A 107 -7.14 -3.67 -11.59
C ARG A 107 -7.14 -4.16 -10.14
N SER A 108 -5.97 -4.31 -9.54
CA SER A 108 -5.83 -4.71 -8.14
C SER A 108 -6.44 -3.68 -7.18
N LEU A 109 -6.37 -2.39 -7.50
CA LEU A 109 -7.01 -1.30 -6.74
C LEU A 109 -8.53 -1.24 -6.94
N SER A 110 -9.04 -1.71 -8.09
CA SER A 110 -10.47 -1.68 -8.43
C SER A 110 -11.26 -2.85 -7.86
N PHE A 111 -10.60 -3.94 -7.46
CA PHE A 111 -11.29 -5.05 -6.80
C PHE A 111 -11.73 -4.62 -5.39
N ASP A 112 -13.04 -4.78 -5.14
CA ASP A 112 -13.66 -4.50 -3.85
C ASP A 112 -13.27 -5.58 -2.83
N HIS A 113 -12.05 -5.45 -2.30
CA HIS A 113 -11.55 -6.34 -1.28
C HIS A 113 -11.65 -5.65 0.07
N ALA A 114 -12.36 -6.25 1.00
CA ALA A 114 -12.63 -5.73 2.34
C ALA A 114 -11.40 -5.12 3.06
N PRO A 115 -10.18 -5.71 3.03
CA PRO A 115 -9.03 -5.06 3.64
C PRO A 115 -8.66 -3.73 2.98
N VAL A 116 -8.74 -3.65 1.64
CA VAL A 116 -8.36 -2.43 0.92
C VAL A 116 -9.43 -1.36 1.05
N THR A 117 -10.71 -1.73 1.10
CA THR A 117 -11.82 -0.77 1.16
C THR A 117 -12.12 -0.25 2.55
N GLY A 118 -11.80 -1.03 3.59
CA GLY A 118 -12.13 -0.73 4.98
C GLY A 118 -11.11 0.11 5.77
N ALA A 119 -9.87 0.30 5.28
CA ALA A 119 -8.84 1.00 6.01
C ALA A 119 -8.93 2.53 5.84
N GLY A 120 -8.64 3.28 6.90
CA GLY A 120 -8.55 4.75 6.88
C GLY A 120 -7.37 5.26 6.03
N GLU A 121 -6.34 4.43 5.86
CA GLU A 121 -5.12 4.77 5.14
C GLU A 121 -4.67 3.64 4.21
N LEU A 122 -4.23 3.99 3.01
CA LEU A 122 -3.66 3.08 2.02
C LEU A 122 -2.27 3.55 1.63
N VAL A 123 -1.28 2.70 1.82
CA VAL A 123 0.08 2.90 1.32
C VAL A 123 0.33 1.91 0.18
N VAL A 124 0.61 2.41 -1.00
CA VAL A 124 0.90 1.59 -2.18
C VAL A 124 2.39 1.61 -2.46
N VAL A 125 3.02 0.44 -2.53
CA VAL A 125 4.42 0.26 -2.93
C VAL A 125 4.42 -0.34 -4.33
N THR A 126 4.91 0.41 -5.32
CA THR A 126 4.90 -0.01 -6.73
C THR A 126 6.08 0.54 -7.51
N ALA A 127 6.50 -0.18 -8.53
CA ALA A 127 7.43 0.31 -9.56
C ALA A 127 6.70 0.73 -10.86
N ALA A 128 5.43 0.34 -11.03
CA ALA A 128 4.63 0.59 -12.23
C ALA A 128 3.49 1.58 -11.95
N LEU A 129 3.65 2.85 -12.33
CA LEU A 129 2.62 3.89 -12.21
C LEU A 129 2.03 4.20 -13.59
N GLU A 130 1.20 3.31 -14.09
CA GLU A 130 0.43 3.52 -15.33
C GLU A 130 -0.68 4.57 -15.14
N PRO A 131 -1.15 5.25 -16.20
CA PRO A 131 -2.20 6.25 -16.11
C PRO A 131 -3.48 5.76 -15.45
N ASN A 132 -3.88 4.49 -15.69
CA ASN A 132 -5.06 3.88 -15.09
C ASN A 132 -4.88 3.66 -13.57
N ALA A 133 -3.68 3.25 -13.12
CA ALA A 133 -3.36 3.14 -11.71
C ALA A 133 -3.41 4.51 -11.01
N VAL A 134 -2.87 5.54 -11.65
CA VAL A 134 -2.95 6.92 -11.15
C VAL A 134 -4.41 7.36 -10.98
N ASN A 135 -5.28 7.10 -11.98
CA ASN A 135 -6.71 7.43 -11.90
C ASN A 135 -7.40 6.68 -10.74
N ALA A 136 -7.09 5.40 -10.55
CA ALA A 136 -7.63 4.60 -9.45
C ALA A 136 -7.19 5.15 -8.09
N LEU A 137 -5.91 5.52 -7.93
CA LEU A 137 -5.36 6.12 -6.70
C LEU A 137 -6.03 7.46 -6.39
N LEU A 138 -6.21 8.33 -7.40
CA LEU A 138 -6.93 9.60 -7.25
C LEU A 138 -8.38 9.38 -6.80
N GLY A 139 -9.07 8.40 -7.37
CA GLY A 139 -10.42 8.02 -6.96
C GLY A 139 -10.49 7.52 -5.51
N LEU A 140 -9.49 6.76 -5.06
CA LEU A 140 -9.41 6.29 -3.67
C LEU A 140 -9.09 7.43 -2.69
N ALA A 141 -8.27 8.39 -3.09
CA ALA A 141 -7.87 9.54 -2.26
C ALA A 141 -9.04 10.46 -1.90
N THR A 142 -10.17 10.39 -2.59
CA THR A 142 -11.39 11.15 -2.22
C THR A 142 -12.07 10.62 -0.95
N ARG A 143 -11.73 9.40 -0.51
CA ARG A 143 -12.43 8.71 0.60
C ARG A 143 -11.51 8.32 1.75
N ARG A 144 -10.19 8.32 1.54
CA ARG A 144 -9.19 7.88 2.53
C ARG A 144 -7.85 8.54 2.26
N LEU A 145 -6.95 8.46 3.23
CA LEU A 145 -5.56 8.84 3.03
C LEU A 145 -4.89 7.84 2.09
N VAL A 146 -4.28 8.35 1.02
CA VAL A 146 -3.50 7.54 0.08
C VAL A 146 -2.10 8.09 0.01
N SER A 147 -1.12 7.21 0.06
CA SER A 147 0.28 7.54 -0.18
C SER A 147 0.94 6.47 -1.05
N VAL A 148 1.97 6.86 -1.76
CA VAL A 148 2.65 5.98 -2.72
C VAL A 148 4.14 5.98 -2.42
N VAL A 149 4.72 4.79 -2.37
CA VAL A 149 6.17 4.58 -2.45
C VAL A 149 6.44 4.09 -3.86
N TRP A 150 7.00 4.96 -4.68
CA TRP A 150 7.35 4.64 -6.04
C TRP A 150 8.81 4.21 -6.12
N ILE A 151 9.01 2.96 -6.54
CA ILE A 151 10.34 2.40 -6.79
C ILE A 151 10.73 2.75 -8.23
N ASP A 152 11.74 3.58 -8.36
CA ASP A 152 12.26 4.02 -9.65
C ASP A 152 13.13 2.93 -10.30
N ALA A 153 12.48 1.90 -10.82
CA ALA A 153 13.15 0.75 -11.42
C ALA A 153 14.21 1.12 -12.49
N PRO A 154 14.03 2.14 -13.35
CA PRO A 154 15.08 2.58 -14.28
C PRO A 154 16.41 2.96 -13.62
N SER A 155 16.42 3.38 -12.36
CA SER A 155 17.66 3.72 -11.64
C SER A 155 18.57 2.53 -11.43
N TRP A 156 18.03 1.28 -11.40
CA TRP A 156 18.83 0.04 -11.37
C TRP A 156 19.55 -0.26 -12.68
N MET A 157 19.16 0.40 -13.77
CA MET A 157 19.78 0.27 -15.10
C MET A 157 20.66 1.45 -15.44
N SER A 158 21.10 2.24 -14.43
CA SER A 158 21.92 3.45 -14.59
C SER A 158 21.35 4.46 -15.60
N ARG A 159 20.02 4.49 -15.75
CA ARG A 159 19.34 5.45 -16.62
C ARG A 159 18.96 6.70 -15.81
N PRO A 160 19.20 7.91 -16.37
CA PRO A 160 18.82 9.12 -15.66
C PRO A 160 17.31 9.16 -15.45
N THR A 161 16.91 9.27 -14.18
CA THR A 161 15.51 9.34 -13.81
C THR A 161 15.01 10.76 -13.93
N ARG A 162 13.99 10.97 -14.73
CA ARG A 162 13.17 12.18 -14.75
C ARG A 162 11.90 11.94 -13.94
N ALA A 163 11.40 12.98 -13.26
CA ALA A 163 10.09 12.90 -12.65
C ALA A 163 9.05 12.50 -13.70
N THR A 164 8.36 11.37 -13.48
CA THR A 164 7.36 10.92 -14.43
C THR A 164 6.10 11.78 -14.31
N PRO A 165 5.34 11.98 -15.41
CA PRO A 165 4.05 12.68 -15.35
C PRO A 165 3.10 12.10 -14.30
N SER A 166 3.12 10.77 -14.10
CA SER A 166 2.34 10.07 -13.09
C SER A 166 2.65 10.55 -11.67
N VAL A 167 3.94 10.62 -11.31
CA VAL A 167 4.39 11.09 -9.99
C VAL A 167 4.00 12.53 -9.76
N LEU A 168 4.24 13.40 -10.76
CA LEU A 168 3.88 14.82 -10.67
C LEU A 168 2.37 15.02 -10.48
N ARG A 169 1.55 14.25 -11.21
CA ARG A 169 0.10 14.31 -11.11
C ARG A 169 -0.42 13.89 -9.74
N LEU A 170 0.11 12.81 -9.17
CA LEU A 170 -0.23 12.36 -7.81
C LEU A 170 0.13 13.44 -6.78
N SER A 171 1.35 13.96 -6.83
CA SER A 171 1.84 15.00 -5.91
C SER A 171 1.01 16.29 -6.04
N ALA A 172 0.67 16.73 -7.24
CA ALA A 172 -0.17 17.89 -7.48
C ALA A 172 -1.59 17.74 -6.95
N SER A 173 -2.05 16.49 -6.80
CA SER A 173 -3.38 16.14 -6.23
C SER A 173 -3.33 15.91 -4.72
N GLY A 174 -2.22 16.24 -4.05
CA GLY A 174 -2.08 16.09 -2.60
C GLY A 174 -1.75 14.67 -2.11
N ILE A 175 -1.52 13.71 -3.02
CA ILE A 175 -1.06 12.37 -2.63
C ILE A 175 0.44 12.43 -2.34
N ALA A 176 0.83 11.99 -1.13
CA ALA A 176 2.24 11.91 -0.78
C ALA A 176 2.93 10.81 -1.59
N VAL A 177 4.00 11.15 -2.31
CA VAL A 177 4.80 10.20 -3.10
C VAL A 177 6.22 10.20 -2.59
N ALA A 178 6.70 9.08 -2.06
CA ALA A 178 8.11 8.84 -1.78
C ALA A 178 8.74 8.15 -2.99
N VAL A 179 9.85 8.67 -3.48
CA VAL A 179 10.60 8.08 -4.60
C VAL A 179 11.83 7.39 -4.06
N VAL A 180 11.96 6.11 -4.35
CA VAL A 180 13.10 5.28 -3.93
C VAL A 180 13.91 4.89 -5.16
N ARG A 181 15.21 5.19 -5.13
CA ARG A 181 16.17 4.89 -6.21
C ARG A 181 17.17 3.84 -5.78
N HIS A 182 17.86 3.28 -6.74
CA HIS A 182 18.98 2.39 -6.47
C HIS A 182 20.06 3.10 -5.64
N GLY A 183 20.48 2.47 -4.55
CA GLY A 183 21.47 3.03 -3.64
C GLY A 183 20.94 4.01 -2.59
N ASP A 184 19.64 4.37 -2.59
CA ASP A 184 19.07 5.21 -1.56
C ASP A 184 19.02 4.49 -0.20
N ASP A 185 19.25 5.25 0.87
CA ASP A 185 18.92 4.80 2.22
C ASP A 185 17.40 4.79 2.41
N LEU A 186 16.84 3.58 2.39
CA LEU A 186 15.40 3.36 2.50
C LEU A 186 14.83 3.95 3.81
N ALA A 187 15.58 3.85 4.92
CA ALA A 187 15.13 4.39 6.20
C ALA A 187 15.05 5.92 6.16
N ALA A 188 16.02 6.58 5.54
CA ALA A 188 16.02 8.03 5.36
C ALA A 188 14.86 8.47 4.44
N VAL A 189 14.65 7.80 3.30
CA VAL A 189 13.57 8.14 2.34
C VAL A 189 12.19 7.96 2.96
N LEU A 190 11.93 6.85 3.65
CA LEU A 190 10.65 6.58 4.31
C LEU A 190 10.45 7.36 5.61
N GLY A 191 11.55 7.85 6.22
CA GLY A 191 11.54 8.67 7.44
C GLY A 191 11.38 10.16 7.17
N ALA A 192 12.04 10.70 6.14
CA ALA A 192 12.04 12.13 5.80
C ALA A 192 10.66 12.66 5.36
N ARG A 193 9.82 11.79 4.84
CA ARG A 193 8.39 12.05 4.62
C ARG A 193 7.64 11.12 5.56
N ASP A 194 7.21 11.66 6.69
CA ASP A 194 6.10 11.01 7.40
C ASP A 194 4.98 10.97 6.36
N VAL A 195 4.88 9.83 5.68
CA VAL A 195 3.93 9.59 4.57
C VAL A 195 2.50 9.83 5.09
N THR A 196 2.37 9.98 6.40
CA THR A 196 1.12 10.23 7.13
C THR A 196 0.96 11.67 7.64
N ALA A 197 2.02 12.49 7.69
CA ALA A 197 1.93 13.81 8.34
C ALA A 197 1.50 14.94 7.39
N ALA A 198 1.58 14.78 6.08
CA ALA A 198 1.26 15.84 5.11
C ALA A 198 -0.25 16.12 4.94
N ALA A 199 -1.12 15.38 5.60
CA ALA A 199 -2.58 15.53 5.48
C ALA A 199 -3.23 16.26 6.67
N ARG A 200 -2.46 16.89 7.54
CA ARG A 200 -2.98 17.61 8.73
C ARG A 200 -2.55 19.08 8.82
N ALA A 201 -2.20 19.69 7.70
CA ALA A 201 -1.98 21.14 7.64
C ALA A 201 -3.08 21.81 6.82
#